data_b6c7a493bc0c5dcb1042709504aa3474
#
_entry.id   b6c7a493bc0c5dcb1042709504aa3474
#
_cell.length_a   1.000
_cell.length_b   1.000
_cell.length_c   1.000
_cell.angle_alpha   90.00
_cell.angle_beta   90.00
_cell.angle_gamma   90.00
#
_symmetry.space_group_name_H-M   'P 1'
#
loop_
_entity.id
_entity.type
_entity.pdbx_description
1 polymer ?
#
loop_
_entity_poly.entity_id
_entity_poly.type
_entity_poly.pdbx_seq_one_letter_code
_entity_poly.pdbx_strand_id
1 'polypeptide(L)'
;MGDDTTDLEPILPPPDRSTTDLGVAGREARNTWWMECYQVVVRVGWIFKTETIIMPAVLDALVDSGFLRGLLPVLNRGGQSIPPLLFSGTLSRQPLKKWVLVRTSLAMAGCFAVLAAAWAVLRPSRPDLLAVVFLLIYAAFSSVNGLNQLVAASLQGKLISPGHRGRAMVVSVTVGSALAILAAVLLLGPWLAEPDGFPKIFAATAVFFAAAAFAPAMLDEPEDHAGLPAAGAGSHWLARSLATMGQGAAAWRTTIARDPALVRLSLVAACFSAVLMLFPHYQAFARDRLGSHAGSLLGWVVTQNAATGLASLVAGPVSDRRGTRIVLVWLVALSALTPLVVTALSALPHATAVRWFWTVYLPLGLNPISLKLFTNYALELAPGPADHPRYVSIVGAALAAPFVLSPLVGMAVDLIGFRPVFVAGAAAIAGGAVIAAGLPEPRHG
;
A
#
# COMPACT_ATOMS: atom_id res chain seq x y z
N MET A 1 59.90 38.30 -39.84
CA MET A 1 59.73 36.86 -40.25
C MET A 1 59.39 36.16 -38.96
N GLY A 2 58.13 36.08 -38.65
CA GLY A 2 57.56 35.35 -37.51
C GLY A 2 56.46 34.47 -38.11
N ASP A 3 56.67 33.19 -38.02
CA ASP A 3 55.81 32.16 -38.56
C ASP A 3 54.71 31.87 -37.54
N ASP A 4 53.51 32.32 -37.87
CA ASP A 4 52.33 32.21 -36.98
C ASP A 4 51.50 31.01 -37.53
N THR A 5 51.92 29.79 -37.17
CA THR A 5 51.15 28.58 -37.44
C THR A 5 50.08 28.42 -36.35
N THR A 6 48.91 29.02 -36.61
CA THR A 6 47.67 28.73 -35.86
C THR A 6 47.27 27.27 -36.15
N ASP A 7 47.52 26.41 -35.20
CA ASP A 7 46.94 25.08 -35.10
C ASP A 7 45.42 25.19 -34.99
N LEU A 8 44.74 25.01 -36.09
CA LEU A 8 43.28 24.81 -36.10
C LEU A 8 42.98 23.42 -35.60
N GLU A 9 42.59 23.32 -34.31
CA GLU A 9 41.94 22.09 -33.79
C GLU A 9 40.74 21.75 -34.66
N PRO A 10 40.59 20.48 -35.09
CA PRO A 10 39.45 20.05 -35.88
C PRO A 10 38.18 20.20 -35.04
N ILE A 11 37.29 21.10 -35.43
CA ILE A 11 35.94 21.22 -34.86
C ILE A 11 35.20 19.93 -35.16
N LEU A 12 35.15 19.04 -34.18
CA LEU A 12 34.32 17.85 -34.24
C LEU A 12 32.86 18.29 -34.43
N PRO A 13 32.14 17.74 -35.39
CA PRO A 13 30.71 18.05 -35.55
C PRO A 13 29.98 17.74 -34.24
N PRO A 14 29.02 18.56 -33.84
CA PRO A 14 28.25 18.33 -32.64
C PRO A 14 27.60 16.92 -32.76
N PRO A 15 27.59 16.14 -31.66
CA PRO A 15 27.00 14.80 -31.68
C PRO A 15 25.57 14.88 -32.22
N ASP A 16 25.24 13.98 -33.16
CA ASP A 16 23.93 13.91 -33.79
C ASP A 16 22.84 13.72 -32.70
N ARG A 17 22.15 14.79 -32.37
CA ARG A 17 21.11 14.81 -31.33
C ARG A 17 20.00 13.80 -31.59
N SER A 18 19.74 13.48 -32.87
CA SER A 18 18.67 12.56 -33.27
C SER A 18 18.94 11.12 -32.85
N THR A 19 20.17 10.64 -32.96
CA THR A 19 20.54 9.25 -32.56
C THR A 19 20.62 9.10 -31.04
N THR A 20 21.00 10.15 -30.32
CA THR A 20 21.05 10.15 -28.85
C THR A 20 19.64 10.14 -28.26
N ASP A 21 18.73 10.94 -28.81
CA ASP A 21 17.32 11.01 -28.38
C ASP A 21 16.56 9.71 -28.63
N LEU A 22 16.77 9.05 -29.76
CA LEU A 22 16.20 7.73 -30.06
C LEU A 22 16.69 6.65 -29.07
N GLY A 23 17.96 6.70 -28.68
CA GLY A 23 18.53 5.78 -27.70
C GLY A 23 17.97 5.99 -26.28
N VAL A 24 17.69 7.22 -25.88
CA VAL A 24 17.09 7.58 -24.58
C VAL A 24 15.63 7.14 -24.55
N ALA A 25 14.85 7.43 -25.59
CA ALA A 25 13.45 7.03 -25.69
C ALA A 25 13.28 5.50 -25.69
N GLY A 26 14.17 4.77 -26.38
CA GLY A 26 14.16 3.30 -26.37
C GLY A 26 14.47 2.69 -25.00
N ARG A 27 15.40 3.28 -24.25
CA ARG A 27 15.69 2.85 -22.86
C ARG A 27 14.53 3.13 -21.92
N GLU A 28 13.90 4.29 -22.02
CA GLU A 28 12.71 4.63 -21.20
C GLU A 28 11.56 3.67 -21.48
N ALA A 29 11.26 3.38 -22.76
CA ALA A 29 10.20 2.44 -23.13
C ALA A 29 10.45 1.03 -22.57
N ARG A 30 11.69 0.54 -22.65
CA ARG A 30 12.09 -0.77 -22.09
C ARG A 30 11.98 -0.78 -20.56
N ASN A 31 12.42 0.26 -19.88
CA ASN A 31 12.33 0.39 -18.43
C ASN A 31 10.86 0.50 -17.98
N THR A 32 10.03 1.23 -18.70
CA THR A 32 8.58 1.31 -18.45
C THR A 32 7.94 -0.05 -18.53
N TRP A 33 8.22 -0.82 -19.59
CA TRP A 33 7.73 -2.18 -19.78
C TRP A 33 8.10 -3.11 -18.61
N TRP A 34 9.38 -3.13 -18.19
CA TRP A 34 9.80 -3.98 -17.08
C TRP A 34 9.21 -3.55 -15.74
N MET A 35 9.05 -2.24 -15.51
CA MET A 35 8.37 -1.73 -14.31
C MET A 35 6.88 -2.09 -14.30
N GLU A 36 6.20 -2.05 -15.44
CA GLU A 36 4.81 -2.52 -15.58
C GLU A 36 4.71 -4.02 -15.31
N CYS A 37 5.58 -4.83 -15.90
CA CYS A 37 5.66 -6.27 -15.62
C CYS A 37 5.85 -6.56 -14.13
N TYR A 38 6.78 -5.85 -13.49
CA TYR A 38 7.01 -5.93 -12.05
C TYR A 38 5.72 -5.67 -11.26
N GLN A 39 5.06 -4.55 -11.53
CA GLN A 39 3.85 -4.15 -10.79
C GLN A 39 2.69 -5.12 -11.03
N VAL A 40 2.53 -5.64 -12.25
CA VAL A 40 1.51 -6.64 -12.59
C VAL A 40 1.73 -7.92 -11.81
N VAL A 41 2.96 -8.47 -11.82
CA VAL A 41 3.27 -9.73 -11.14
C VAL A 41 3.14 -9.59 -9.62
N VAL A 42 3.64 -8.49 -9.05
CA VAL A 42 3.45 -8.16 -7.62
C VAL A 42 1.97 -8.11 -7.28
N ARG A 43 1.13 -7.47 -8.12
CA ARG A 43 -0.31 -7.36 -7.88
C ARG A 43 -1.01 -8.72 -7.91
N VAL A 44 -0.59 -9.62 -8.78
CA VAL A 44 -1.09 -11.01 -8.77
C VAL A 44 -0.69 -11.71 -7.46
N GLY A 45 0.53 -11.55 -6.98
CA GLY A 45 0.95 -12.07 -5.69
C GLY A 45 0.13 -11.53 -4.51
N TRP A 46 -0.28 -10.26 -4.57
CA TRP A 46 -1.08 -9.61 -3.54
C TRP A 46 -2.48 -10.20 -3.37
N ILE A 47 -3.09 -10.80 -4.41
CA ILE A 47 -4.43 -11.38 -4.32
C ILE A 47 -4.48 -12.53 -3.32
N PHE A 48 -3.40 -13.32 -3.24
CA PHE A 48 -3.28 -14.48 -2.36
C PHE A 48 -3.07 -14.10 -0.89
N LYS A 49 -2.65 -12.87 -0.62
CA LYS A 49 -2.44 -12.37 0.74
C LYS A 49 -3.31 -11.17 1.10
N THR A 50 -4.47 -11.01 0.47
CA THR A 50 -5.38 -9.88 0.72
C THR A 50 -5.54 -9.60 2.22
N GLU A 51 -5.13 -8.40 2.63
CA GLU A 51 -5.03 -8.00 4.05
C GLU A 51 -6.39 -7.88 4.74
N THR A 52 -7.42 -7.60 3.96
CA THR A 52 -8.80 -7.42 4.43
C THR A 52 -9.57 -8.71 4.58
N ILE A 53 -9.09 -9.80 3.94
CA ILE A 53 -9.86 -11.05 3.82
C ILE A 53 -8.99 -12.25 4.19
N ILE A 54 -7.89 -12.48 3.47
CA ILE A 54 -7.10 -13.71 3.60
C ILE A 54 -6.29 -13.71 4.90
N MET A 55 -5.57 -12.63 5.20
CA MET A 55 -4.73 -12.59 6.42
C MET A 55 -5.54 -12.72 7.72
N PRO A 56 -6.69 -12.03 7.88
CA PRO A 56 -7.58 -12.30 9.01
C PRO A 56 -8.09 -13.75 9.05
N ALA A 57 -8.49 -14.33 7.90
CA ALA A 57 -8.96 -15.71 7.84
C ALA A 57 -7.89 -16.72 8.27
N VAL A 58 -6.63 -16.48 7.89
CA VAL A 58 -5.48 -17.28 8.33
C VAL A 58 -5.34 -17.24 9.85
N LEU A 59 -5.39 -16.03 10.44
CA LEU A 59 -5.26 -15.87 11.88
C LEU A 59 -6.43 -16.51 12.63
N ASP A 60 -7.65 -16.32 12.13
CA ASP A 60 -8.87 -16.90 12.69
C ASP A 60 -8.93 -18.43 12.60
N ALA A 61 -8.22 -19.04 11.65
CA ALA A 61 -8.05 -20.49 11.59
C ALA A 61 -7.11 -21.04 12.68
N LEU A 62 -6.35 -20.16 13.35
CA LEU A 62 -5.39 -20.52 14.39
C LEU A 62 -5.87 -20.15 15.78
N VAL A 63 -6.38 -18.94 15.96
CA VAL A 63 -6.76 -18.35 17.25
C VAL A 63 -7.98 -17.45 17.09
N ASP A 64 -8.96 -17.63 17.95
CA ASP A 64 -10.14 -16.76 18.03
C ASP A 64 -9.92 -15.64 19.04
N SER A 65 -9.33 -14.51 18.60
CA SER A 65 -9.04 -13.34 19.43
C SER A 65 -9.13 -12.04 18.62
N GLY A 66 -10.05 -11.16 19.01
CA GLY A 66 -10.18 -9.84 18.40
C GLY A 66 -8.94 -8.98 18.64
N PHE A 67 -8.29 -9.10 19.81
CA PHE A 67 -7.04 -8.40 20.10
C PHE A 67 -5.94 -8.76 19.08
N LEU A 68 -5.74 -10.06 18.81
CA LEU A 68 -4.73 -10.50 17.85
C LEU A 68 -5.11 -10.11 16.41
N ARG A 69 -6.39 -10.13 16.04
CA ARG A 69 -6.88 -9.59 14.76
C ARG A 69 -6.54 -8.10 14.61
N GLY A 70 -6.71 -7.34 15.70
CA GLY A 70 -6.36 -5.92 15.76
C GLY A 70 -4.87 -5.63 15.59
N LEU A 71 -3.96 -6.58 15.81
CA LEU A 71 -2.53 -6.43 15.52
C LEU A 71 -2.24 -6.39 14.01
N LEU A 72 -3.05 -7.02 13.17
CA LEU A 72 -2.78 -7.07 11.72
C LEU A 72 -2.66 -5.67 11.10
N PRO A 73 -3.60 -4.72 11.29
CA PRO A 73 -3.44 -3.36 10.80
C PRO A 73 -2.21 -2.64 11.37
N VAL A 74 -1.90 -2.83 12.66
CA VAL A 74 -0.72 -2.23 13.32
C VAL A 74 0.57 -2.71 12.66
N LEU A 75 0.73 -4.03 12.53
CA LEU A 75 1.93 -4.64 11.94
C LEU A 75 2.07 -4.25 10.47
N ASN A 76 0.97 -4.21 9.73
CA ASN A 76 0.96 -3.82 8.33
C ASN A 76 1.38 -2.36 8.17
N ARG A 77 0.72 -1.44 8.83
CA ARG A 77 0.98 0.00 8.67
C ARG A 77 2.29 0.42 9.33
N GLY A 78 2.60 -0.11 10.51
CA GLY A 78 3.89 0.11 11.15
C GLY A 78 5.06 -0.36 10.28
N GLY A 79 4.95 -1.57 9.73
CA GLY A 79 5.94 -2.12 8.82
C GLY A 79 6.08 -1.32 7.52
N GLN A 80 4.99 -0.84 6.94
CA GLN A 80 5.04 -0.04 5.71
C GLN A 80 5.54 1.39 5.94
N SER A 81 5.49 1.94 7.15
CA SER A 81 5.83 3.33 7.44
C SER A 81 7.18 3.50 8.11
N ILE A 82 7.48 2.70 9.14
CA ILE A 82 8.68 2.89 9.97
C ILE A 82 9.99 2.54 9.22
N PRO A 83 10.14 1.37 8.59
CA PRO A 83 11.38 1.04 7.90
C PRO A 83 11.73 1.99 6.75
N PRO A 84 10.78 2.45 5.88
CA PRO A 84 11.07 3.47 4.89
C PRO A 84 11.65 4.76 5.47
N LEU A 85 11.12 5.23 6.60
CA LEU A 85 11.64 6.42 7.29
C LEU A 85 13.07 6.22 7.78
N LEU A 86 13.36 5.07 8.37
CA LEU A 86 14.69 4.76 8.91
C LEU A 86 15.75 4.54 7.82
N PHE A 87 15.37 3.91 6.70
CA PHE A 87 16.31 3.48 5.66
C PHE A 87 16.33 4.36 4.42
N SER A 88 15.48 5.40 4.33
CA SER A 88 15.44 6.30 3.16
C SER A 88 16.80 6.92 2.82
N GLY A 89 17.54 7.37 3.84
CA GLY A 89 18.89 7.93 3.67
C GLY A 89 19.94 6.90 3.21
N THR A 90 19.80 5.64 3.60
CA THR A 90 20.66 4.55 3.13
C THR A 90 20.34 4.19 1.69
N LEU A 91 19.05 4.18 1.35
CA LEU A 91 18.58 3.89 0.00
C LEU A 91 19.01 4.95 -1.02
N SER A 92 18.95 6.24 -0.67
CA SER A 92 19.36 7.33 -1.56
C SER A 92 20.84 7.25 -1.97
N ARG A 93 21.67 6.57 -1.16
CA ARG A 93 23.11 6.38 -1.42
C ARG A 93 23.44 5.14 -2.26
N GLN A 94 22.46 4.29 -2.54
CA GLN A 94 22.69 3.10 -3.37
C GLN A 94 22.87 3.51 -4.83
N PRO A 95 24.00 3.12 -5.48
CA PRO A 95 24.27 3.47 -6.87
C PRO A 95 23.27 2.85 -7.83
N LEU A 96 22.85 1.62 -7.55
CA LEU A 96 21.87 0.86 -8.33
C LEU A 96 20.73 0.37 -7.43
N LYS A 97 19.62 1.10 -7.45
CA LYS A 97 18.43 0.78 -6.64
C LYS A 97 17.68 -0.46 -7.12
N LYS A 98 17.84 -0.85 -8.39
CA LYS A 98 17.22 -2.06 -8.94
C LYS A 98 17.57 -3.32 -8.14
N TRP A 99 18.81 -3.45 -7.67
CA TRP A 99 19.22 -4.60 -6.87
C TRP A 99 18.60 -4.61 -5.47
N VAL A 100 18.30 -3.43 -4.91
CA VAL A 100 17.54 -3.35 -3.67
C VAL A 100 16.10 -3.81 -3.90
N LEU A 101 15.48 -3.44 -5.04
CA LEU A 101 14.14 -3.91 -5.42
C LEU A 101 14.11 -5.43 -5.60
N VAL A 102 15.12 -6.02 -6.26
CA VAL A 102 15.28 -7.48 -6.38
C VAL A 102 15.35 -8.13 -5.00
N ARG A 103 16.26 -7.66 -4.13
CA ARG A 103 16.48 -8.24 -2.80
C ARG A 103 15.23 -8.14 -1.91
N THR A 104 14.54 -7.01 -1.92
CA THR A 104 13.31 -6.84 -1.13
C THR A 104 12.17 -7.71 -1.68
N SER A 105 12.06 -7.90 -2.99
CA SER A 105 11.07 -8.82 -3.58
C SER A 105 11.35 -10.28 -3.22
N LEU A 106 12.63 -10.70 -3.26
CA LEU A 106 13.03 -12.03 -2.81
C LEU A 106 12.83 -12.22 -1.29
N ALA A 107 13.08 -11.20 -0.48
CA ALA A 107 12.81 -11.26 0.95
C ALA A 107 11.31 -11.38 1.25
N MET A 108 10.43 -10.67 0.50
CA MET A 108 8.98 -10.86 0.57
C MET A 108 8.59 -12.30 0.22
N ALA A 109 9.16 -12.86 -0.84
CA ALA A 109 8.97 -14.26 -1.21
C ALA A 109 9.42 -15.20 -0.10
N GLY A 110 10.59 -14.96 0.48
CA GLY A 110 11.14 -15.73 1.60
C GLY A 110 10.22 -15.75 2.81
N CYS A 111 9.61 -14.63 3.19
CA CYS A 111 8.64 -14.57 4.28
C CYS A 111 7.47 -15.55 4.05
N PHE A 112 6.91 -15.58 2.86
CA PHE A 112 5.80 -16.47 2.56
C PHE A 112 6.22 -17.93 2.34
N ALA A 113 7.43 -18.18 1.84
CA ALA A 113 7.99 -19.54 1.78
C ALA A 113 8.20 -20.12 3.19
N VAL A 114 8.75 -19.32 4.11
CA VAL A 114 8.91 -19.71 5.51
C VAL A 114 7.55 -19.93 6.17
N LEU A 115 6.56 -19.07 5.88
CA LEU A 115 5.21 -19.23 6.41
C LEU A 115 4.54 -20.52 5.90
N ALA A 116 4.70 -20.88 4.62
CA ALA A 116 4.21 -22.13 4.06
C ALA A 116 4.83 -23.35 4.75
N ALA A 117 6.14 -23.32 4.96
CA ALA A 117 6.86 -24.38 5.67
C ALA A 117 6.47 -24.47 7.15
N ALA A 118 6.38 -23.30 7.83
CA ALA A 118 5.96 -23.24 9.23
C ALA A 118 4.53 -23.77 9.41
N TRP A 119 3.63 -23.48 8.48
CA TRP A 119 2.27 -24.02 8.51
C TRP A 119 2.27 -25.54 8.42
N ALA A 120 2.99 -26.12 7.46
CA ALA A 120 3.06 -27.57 7.29
C ALA A 120 3.60 -28.30 8.52
N VAL A 121 4.56 -27.69 9.23
CA VAL A 121 5.23 -28.30 10.40
C VAL A 121 4.46 -28.05 11.71
N LEU A 122 4.02 -26.80 11.94
CA LEU A 122 3.47 -26.40 13.25
C LEU A 122 1.96 -26.57 13.36
N ARG A 123 1.22 -26.49 12.26
CA ARG A 123 -0.25 -26.56 12.28
C ARG A 123 -0.79 -27.81 12.97
N PRO A 124 -0.24 -29.02 12.74
CA PRO A 124 -0.75 -30.24 13.37
C PRO A 124 -0.46 -30.36 14.87
N SER A 125 0.63 -29.73 15.35
CA SER A 125 1.14 -29.97 16.71
C SER A 125 1.10 -28.75 17.63
N ARG A 126 1.27 -27.54 17.08
CA ARG A 126 1.42 -26.29 17.86
C ARG A 126 0.73 -25.09 17.17
N PRO A 127 -0.61 -25.07 17.04
CA PRO A 127 -1.32 -23.99 16.34
C PRO A 127 -1.11 -22.61 17.02
N ASP A 128 -1.01 -22.57 18.35
CA ASP A 128 -0.75 -21.30 19.08
C ASP A 128 0.63 -20.72 18.74
N LEU A 129 1.66 -21.59 18.67
CA LEU A 129 2.99 -21.17 18.25
C LEU A 129 2.98 -20.69 16.79
N LEU A 130 2.21 -21.35 15.92
CA LEU A 130 2.06 -20.94 14.55
C LEU A 130 1.40 -19.56 14.43
N ALA A 131 0.45 -19.21 15.29
CA ALA A 131 -0.14 -17.86 15.32
C ALA A 131 0.90 -16.79 15.65
N VAL A 132 1.78 -17.05 16.61
CA VAL A 132 2.89 -16.11 16.95
C VAL A 132 3.86 -16.02 15.78
N VAL A 133 4.27 -17.14 15.19
CA VAL A 133 5.17 -17.18 14.02
C VAL A 133 4.55 -16.45 12.83
N PHE A 134 3.25 -16.62 12.59
CA PHE A 134 2.51 -15.89 11.57
C PHE A 134 2.59 -14.37 11.78
N LEU A 135 2.32 -13.87 12.99
CA LEU A 135 2.37 -12.43 13.29
C LEU A 135 3.79 -11.87 13.14
N LEU A 136 4.82 -12.61 13.56
CA LEU A 136 6.23 -12.20 13.39
C LEU A 136 6.62 -12.13 11.91
N ILE A 137 6.28 -13.17 11.14
CA ILE A 137 6.55 -13.19 9.69
C ILE A 137 5.76 -12.09 8.98
N TYR A 138 4.51 -11.85 9.39
CA TYR A 138 3.68 -10.79 8.82
C TYR A 138 4.25 -9.39 9.11
N ALA A 139 4.81 -9.16 10.31
CA ALA A 139 5.53 -7.93 10.65
C ALA A 139 6.80 -7.76 9.81
N ALA A 140 7.60 -8.83 9.67
CA ALA A 140 8.79 -8.83 8.84
C ALA A 140 8.45 -8.56 7.36
N PHE A 141 7.45 -9.28 6.83
CA PHE A 141 6.93 -9.05 5.47
C PHE A 141 6.49 -7.60 5.26
N SER A 142 5.70 -7.05 6.19
CA SER A 142 5.19 -5.67 6.09
C SER A 142 6.32 -4.65 6.09
N SER A 143 7.38 -4.89 6.86
CA SER A 143 8.58 -4.06 6.92
C SER A 143 9.37 -4.09 5.61
N VAL A 144 9.58 -5.28 5.06
CA VAL A 144 10.25 -5.46 3.76
C VAL A 144 9.41 -4.85 2.64
N ASN A 145 8.09 -5.02 2.68
CA ASN A 145 7.16 -4.45 1.71
C ASN A 145 7.19 -2.91 1.71
N GLY A 146 7.28 -2.28 2.89
CA GLY A 146 7.45 -0.82 2.98
C GLY A 146 8.70 -0.34 2.26
N LEU A 147 9.84 -1.01 2.48
CA LEU A 147 11.09 -0.72 1.76
C LEU A 147 10.96 -0.99 0.26
N ASN A 148 10.33 -2.07 -0.12
CA ASN A 148 10.09 -2.45 -1.51
C ASN A 148 9.29 -1.37 -2.25
N GLN A 149 8.20 -0.86 -1.65
CA GLN A 149 7.39 0.21 -2.23
C GLN A 149 8.18 1.52 -2.38
N LEU A 150 9.01 1.89 -1.37
CA LEU A 150 9.87 3.07 -1.44
C LEU A 150 10.88 2.97 -2.60
N VAL A 151 11.52 1.81 -2.75
CA VAL A 151 12.48 1.57 -3.83
C VAL A 151 11.80 1.59 -5.19
N ALA A 152 10.66 0.92 -5.34
CA ALA A 152 9.89 0.90 -6.58
C ALA A 152 9.47 2.31 -7.00
N ALA A 153 8.97 3.13 -6.07
CA ALA A 153 8.60 4.52 -6.33
C ALA A 153 9.82 5.37 -6.74
N SER A 154 10.97 5.18 -6.08
CA SER A 154 12.22 5.86 -6.42
C SER A 154 12.71 5.50 -7.83
N LEU A 155 12.68 4.22 -8.20
CA LEU A 155 13.04 3.76 -9.55
C LEU A 155 12.07 4.28 -10.60
N GLN A 156 10.76 4.24 -10.34
CA GLN A 156 9.76 4.80 -11.24
C GLN A 156 9.99 6.31 -11.46
N GLY A 157 10.32 7.04 -10.39
CA GLY A 157 10.68 8.45 -10.47
C GLY A 157 11.96 8.74 -11.26
N LYS A 158 12.94 7.83 -11.22
CA LYS A 158 14.23 7.94 -11.91
C LYS A 158 14.17 7.55 -13.39
N LEU A 159 13.42 6.47 -13.70
CA LEU A 159 13.49 5.78 -15.00
C LEU A 159 12.35 6.15 -15.95
N ILE A 160 11.26 6.72 -15.45
CA ILE A 160 10.06 7.02 -16.25
C ILE A 160 9.77 8.52 -16.17
N SER A 161 9.67 9.17 -17.33
CA SER A 161 9.35 10.59 -17.43
C SER A 161 7.95 10.89 -16.87
N PRO A 162 7.71 12.10 -16.31
CA PRO A 162 6.43 12.46 -15.72
C PRO A 162 5.22 12.23 -16.65
N GLY A 163 5.40 12.50 -17.96
CA GLY A 163 4.33 12.33 -18.97
C GLY A 163 3.89 10.88 -19.19
N HIS A 164 4.75 9.90 -18.94
CA HIS A 164 4.45 8.47 -19.15
C HIS A 164 4.03 7.73 -17.88
N ARG A 165 4.29 8.27 -16.67
CA ARG A 165 3.97 7.60 -15.39
C ARG A 165 2.50 7.30 -15.22
N GLY A 166 1.62 8.23 -15.63
CA GLY A 166 0.17 8.04 -15.54
C GLY A 166 -0.31 6.87 -16.40
N ARG A 167 0.15 6.79 -17.64
CA ARG A 167 -0.19 5.70 -18.57
C ARG A 167 0.31 4.35 -18.05
N ALA A 168 1.58 4.28 -17.64
CA ALA A 168 2.16 3.07 -17.06
C ALA A 168 1.38 2.58 -15.83
N MET A 169 0.94 3.51 -14.97
CA MET A 169 0.11 3.18 -13.82
C MET A 169 -1.25 2.61 -14.22
N VAL A 170 -1.93 3.20 -15.21
CA VAL A 170 -3.24 2.69 -15.68
C VAL A 170 -3.09 1.29 -16.26
N VAL A 171 -2.09 1.05 -17.10
CA VAL A 171 -1.84 -0.27 -17.70
C VAL A 171 -1.56 -1.31 -16.62
N SER A 172 -0.63 -1.04 -15.71
CA SER A 172 -0.25 -1.99 -14.65
C SER A 172 -1.42 -2.27 -13.68
N VAL A 173 -2.25 -1.27 -13.37
CA VAL A 173 -3.43 -1.47 -12.51
C VAL A 173 -4.51 -2.28 -13.23
N THR A 174 -4.82 -1.97 -14.49
CA THR A 174 -5.88 -2.65 -15.23
C THR A 174 -5.50 -4.10 -15.54
N VAL A 175 -4.35 -4.31 -16.18
CA VAL A 175 -3.85 -5.65 -16.53
C VAL A 175 -3.59 -6.47 -15.27
N GLY A 176 -2.93 -5.87 -14.28
CA GLY A 176 -2.65 -6.54 -13.02
C GLY A 176 -3.91 -6.93 -12.24
N SER A 177 -4.98 -6.12 -12.26
CA SER A 177 -6.26 -6.48 -11.63
C SER A 177 -6.96 -7.61 -12.37
N ALA A 178 -6.98 -7.59 -13.71
CA ALA A 178 -7.57 -8.66 -14.49
C ALA A 178 -6.87 -10.00 -14.26
N LEU A 179 -5.53 -10.01 -14.30
CA LEU A 179 -4.74 -11.21 -14.03
C LEU A 179 -4.85 -11.67 -12.57
N ALA A 180 -4.93 -10.73 -11.62
CA ALA A 180 -5.14 -11.07 -10.21
C ALA A 180 -6.51 -11.73 -10.00
N ILE A 181 -7.58 -11.23 -10.61
CA ILE A 181 -8.91 -11.86 -10.53
C ILE A 181 -8.89 -13.24 -11.19
N LEU A 182 -8.25 -13.38 -12.35
CA LEU A 182 -8.09 -14.67 -13.01
C LEU A 182 -7.34 -15.67 -12.12
N ALA A 183 -6.23 -15.26 -11.51
CA ALA A 183 -5.47 -16.07 -10.57
C ALA A 183 -6.30 -16.42 -9.31
N ALA A 184 -7.11 -15.49 -8.82
CA ALA A 184 -8.02 -15.77 -7.70
C ALA A 184 -9.03 -16.85 -8.06
N VAL A 185 -9.66 -16.77 -9.22
CA VAL A 185 -10.65 -17.77 -9.65
C VAL A 185 -10.02 -19.13 -9.91
N LEU A 186 -8.87 -19.16 -10.60
CA LEU A 186 -8.24 -20.41 -11.05
C LEU A 186 -7.44 -21.11 -9.94
N LEU A 187 -6.82 -20.37 -9.04
CA LEU A 187 -5.89 -20.89 -8.03
C LEU A 187 -6.42 -20.70 -6.61
N LEU A 188 -6.74 -19.47 -6.23
CA LEU A 188 -7.13 -19.16 -4.85
C LEU A 188 -8.46 -19.84 -4.48
N GLY A 189 -9.46 -19.81 -5.36
CA GLY A 189 -10.78 -20.41 -5.12
C GLY A 189 -10.72 -21.90 -4.81
N PRO A 190 -10.13 -22.75 -5.68
CA PRO A 190 -9.94 -24.16 -5.41
C PRO A 190 -9.19 -24.44 -4.09
N TRP A 191 -8.11 -23.71 -3.82
CA TRP A 191 -7.34 -23.93 -2.58
C TRP A 191 -8.06 -23.48 -1.31
N LEU A 192 -8.90 -22.46 -1.37
CA LEU A 192 -9.77 -22.08 -0.25
C LEU A 192 -10.88 -23.12 0.03
N ALA A 193 -11.28 -23.90 -0.98
CA ALA A 193 -12.24 -24.97 -0.81
C ALA A 193 -11.61 -26.26 -0.23
N GLU A 194 -10.30 -26.39 -0.27
CA GLU A 194 -9.59 -27.54 0.31
C GLU A 194 -9.46 -27.40 1.83
N PRO A 195 -9.62 -28.49 2.60
CA PRO A 195 -9.22 -28.49 3.99
C PRO A 195 -7.72 -28.15 4.09
N ASP A 196 -7.38 -27.09 4.81
CA ASP A 196 -5.99 -26.68 5.01
C ASP A 196 -5.23 -26.23 3.73
N GLY A 197 -5.91 -25.52 2.81
CA GLY A 197 -5.30 -25.02 1.57
C GLY A 197 -4.34 -23.83 1.74
N PHE A 198 -4.18 -23.25 2.93
CA PHE A 198 -3.33 -22.09 3.19
C PHE A 198 -1.86 -22.26 2.79
N PRO A 199 -1.18 -23.42 3.00
CA PRO A 199 0.18 -23.63 2.52
C PRO A 199 0.37 -23.40 1.03
N LYS A 200 -0.60 -23.82 0.20
CA LYS A 200 -0.59 -23.61 -1.24
C LYS A 200 -0.71 -22.12 -1.58
N ILE A 201 -1.57 -21.41 -0.85
CA ILE A 201 -1.76 -19.96 -0.99
C ILE A 201 -0.47 -19.21 -0.65
N PHE A 202 0.21 -19.57 0.44
CA PHE A 202 1.48 -18.98 0.82
C PHE A 202 2.60 -19.32 -0.17
N ALA A 203 2.68 -20.56 -0.63
CA ALA A 203 3.64 -20.97 -1.64
C ALA A 203 3.44 -20.20 -2.95
N ALA A 204 2.21 -20.03 -3.42
CA ALA A 204 1.90 -19.22 -4.59
C ALA A 204 2.30 -17.75 -4.39
N THR A 205 2.01 -17.17 -3.22
CA THR A 205 2.45 -15.81 -2.87
C THR A 205 3.97 -15.69 -2.98
N ALA A 206 4.71 -16.67 -2.43
CA ALA A 206 6.17 -16.71 -2.52
C ALA A 206 6.65 -16.80 -3.96
N VAL A 207 6.06 -17.66 -4.78
CA VAL A 207 6.41 -17.83 -6.20
C VAL A 207 6.18 -16.53 -6.99
N PHE A 208 5.03 -15.87 -6.81
CA PHE A 208 4.76 -14.62 -7.52
C PHE A 208 5.70 -13.48 -7.09
N PHE A 209 6.02 -13.35 -5.81
CA PHE A 209 6.99 -12.33 -5.37
C PHE A 209 8.42 -12.66 -5.81
N ALA A 210 8.81 -13.93 -5.87
CA ALA A 210 10.08 -14.35 -6.42
C ALA A 210 10.15 -14.08 -7.95
N ALA A 211 9.08 -14.42 -8.68
CA ALA A 211 8.98 -14.12 -10.11
C ALA A 211 9.02 -12.61 -10.39
N ALA A 212 8.39 -11.80 -9.53
CA ALA A 212 8.44 -10.35 -9.64
C ALA A 212 9.86 -9.80 -9.55
N ALA A 213 10.76 -10.45 -8.81
CA ALA A 213 12.16 -10.02 -8.66
C ALA A 213 12.94 -10.08 -9.98
N PHE A 214 12.48 -10.84 -10.98
CA PHE A 214 13.14 -10.93 -12.28
C PHE A 214 13.05 -9.62 -13.06
N ALA A 215 11.91 -8.98 -13.08
CA ALA A 215 11.68 -7.78 -13.89
C ALA A 215 12.61 -6.60 -13.51
N PRO A 216 12.84 -6.25 -12.24
CA PRO A 216 13.80 -5.22 -11.86
C PRO A 216 15.25 -5.53 -12.26
N ALA A 217 15.64 -6.81 -12.32
CA ALA A 217 16.98 -7.19 -12.77
C ALA A 217 17.25 -6.79 -14.23
N MET A 218 16.19 -6.73 -15.06
CA MET A 218 16.25 -6.36 -16.48
C MET A 218 16.24 -4.85 -16.73
N LEU A 219 16.08 -4.02 -15.69
CA LEU A 219 16.09 -2.56 -15.81
C LEU A 219 17.48 -2.05 -16.22
N ASP A 220 17.49 -1.10 -17.14
CA ASP A 220 18.68 -0.33 -17.49
C ASP A 220 18.72 0.93 -16.63
N GLU A 221 19.28 0.77 -15.43
CA GLU A 221 19.40 1.85 -14.45
C GLU A 221 20.76 2.52 -14.55
N PRO A 222 20.86 3.83 -14.88
CA PRO A 222 22.10 4.56 -14.78
C PRO A 222 22.57 4.65 -13.33
N GLU A 223 23.88 4.53 -13.11
CA GLU A 223 24.45 4.67 -11.78
C GLU A 223 24.25 6.10 -11.23
N ASP A 224 23.81 6.20 -9.99
CA ASP A 224 23.77 7.48 -9.28
C ASP A 224 25.19 7.81 -8.80
N HIS A 225 25.87 8.70 -9.53
CA HIS A 225 27.14 9.27 -9.11
C HIS A 225 26.87 10.34 -8.02
N ALA A 226 26.31 9.91 -6.90
CA ALA A 226 26.11 10.79 -5.77
C ALA A 226 27.47 11.02 -5.09
N GLY A 227 28.12 12.10 -5.44
CA GLY A 227 29.25 12.68 -4.72
C GLY A 227 28.86 13.17 -3.31
N LEU A 228 28.07 12.39 -2.58
CA LEU A 228 27.83 12.65 -1.17
C LEU A 228 28.95 12.02 -0.37
N PRO A 229 29.65 12.80 0.52
CA PRO A 229 30.72 12.28 1.33
C PRO A 229 30.27 11.02 2.03
N ALA A 230 31.09 10.00 2.02
CA ALA A 230 30.94 8.80 2.83
C ALA A 230 30.87 9.24 4.30
N ALA A 231 29.67 9.57 4.76
CA ALA A 231 29.45 9.72 6.18
C ALA A 231 29.66 8.34 6.77
N GLY A 232 30.76 8.21 7.53
CA GLY A 232 31.31 6.96 8.05
C GLY A 232 30.22 5.97 8.43
N ALA A 233 30.41 4.74 8.01
CA ALA A 233 29.64 3.58 8.41
C ALA A 233 29.88 3.33 9.92
N GLY A 234 29.43 4.26 10.75
CA GLY A 234 29.56 4.20 12.19
C GLY A 234 28.24 3.80 12.83
N SER A 235 28.31 3.17 13.96
CA SER A 235 27.28 2.65 14.86
C SER A 235 26.14 3.61 15.26
N HIS A 236 26.06 4.81 14.67
CA HIS A 236 25.12 5.88 15.04
C HIS A 236 24.03 6.17 14.00
N TRP A 237 23.78 5.25 13.03
CA TRP A 237 22.74 5.48 12.03
C TRP A 237 21.35 5.60 12.64
N LEU A 238 21.04 4.79 13.65
CA LEU A 238 19.78 4.86 14.42
C LEU A 238 19.65 6.20 15.15
N ALA A 239 20.72 6.64 15.84
CA ALA A 239 20.72 7.91 16.55
C ALA A 239 20.54 9.10 15.58
N ARG A 240 21.16 9.05 14.40
CA ARG A 240 20.95 10.07 13.35
C ARG A 240 19.54 10.03 12.79
N SER A 241 18.98 8.86 12.49
CA SER A 241 17.59 8.72 12.02
C SER A 241 16.61 9.24 13.07
N LEU A 242 16.79 8.93 14.34
CA LEU A 242 15.96 9.43 15.44
C LEU A 242 16.12 10.94 15.63
N ALA A 243 17.33 11.50 15.52
CA ALA A 243 17.56 12.94 15.57
C ALA A 243 16.87 13.66 14.40
N THR A 244 16.95 13.10 13.18
CA THR A 244 16.24 13.62 12.01
C THR A 244 14.73 13.56 12.19
N MET A 245 14.21 12.49 12.80
CA MET A 245 12.79 12.39 13.16
C MET A 245 12.38 13.43 14.19
N GLY A 246 13.22 13.71 15.20
CA GLY A 246 12.97 14.76 16.21
C GLY A 246 12.94 16.17 15.60
N GLN A 247 13.87 16.48 14.71
CA GLN A 247 13.86 17.74 13.95
C GLN A 247 12.65 17.83 13.01
N GLY A 248 12.27 16.73 12.39
CA GLY A 248 11.04 16.60 11.60
C GLY A 248 9.80 16.90 12.42
N ALA A 249 9.68 16.37 13.63
CA ALA A 249 8.53 16.59 14.51
C ALA A 249 8.38 18.07 14.92
N ALA A 250 9.48 18.77 15.19
CA ALA A 250 9.44 20.21 15.48
C ALA A 250 8.98 21.01 14.25
N ALA A 251 9.48 20.67 13.07
CA ALA A 251 9.04 21.27 11.80
C ALA A 251 7.56 20.96 11.49
N TRP A 252 7.06 19.77 11.85
CA TRP A 252 5.64 19.42 11.70
C TRP A 252 4.75 20.30 12.59
N ARG A 253 5.12 20.47 13.88
CA ARG A 253 4.35 21.32 14.79
C ARG A 253 4.17 22.73 14.26
N THR A 254 5.23 23.33 13.72
CA THR A 254 5.17 24.68 13.12
C THR A 254 4.32 24.73 11.86
N THR A 255 4.40 23.72 11.01
CA THR A 255 3.60 23.62 9.77
C THR A 255 2.12 23.43 10.10
N ILE A 256 1.79 22.51 11.01
CA ILE A 256 0.43 22.24 11.48
C ILE A 256 -0.19 23.49 12.11
N ALA A 257 0.57 24.23 12.93
CA ALA A 257 0.09 25.45 13.56
C ALA A 257 -0.22 26.59 12.58
N ARG A 258 0.40 26.57 11.39
CA ARG A 258 0.25 27.65 10.38
C ARG A 258 -0.79 27.34 9.30
N ASP A 259 -1.14 26.07 9.10
CA ASP A 259 -2.04 25.64 8.03
C ASP A 259 -3.26 24.89 8.58
N PRO A 260 -4.40 25.58 8.77
CA PRO A 260 -5.63 24.98 9.26
C PRO A 260 -6.24 23.96 8.26
N ALA A 261 -5.96 24.06 6.95
CA ALA A 261 -6.43 23.08 5.97
C ALA A 261 -5.69 21.75 6.15
N LEU A 262 -4.37 21.79 6.42
CA LEU A 262 -3.58 20.61 6.73
C LEU A 262 -4.05 19.93 8.03
N VAL A 263 -4.43 20.71 9.06
CA VAL A 263 -5.02 20.17 10.29
C VAL A 263 -6.32 19.43 10.00
N ARG A 264 -7.22 20.05 9.23
CA ARG A 264 -8.50 19.41 8.84
C ARG A 264 -8.26 18.15 8.03
N LEU A 265 -7.36 18.18 7.04
CA LEU A 265 -7.00 16.99 6.26
C LEU A 265 -6.43 15.88 7.13
N SER A 266 -5.56 16.20 8.08
CA SER A 266 -4.99 15.25 9.03
C SER A 266 -6.08 14.62 9.92
N LEU A 267 -7.06 15.40 10.35
CA LEU A 267 -8.19 14.89 11.12
C LEU A 267 -9.09 13.98 10.28
N VAL A 268 -9.38 14.35 9.04
CA VAL A 268 -10.09 13.47 8.07
C VAL A 268 -9.34 12.16 7.88
N ALA A 269 -8.02 12.21 7.71
CA ALA A 269 -7.17 11.03 7.57
C ALA A 269 -7.21 10.13 8.81
N ALA A 270 -7.17 10.72 10.02
CA ALA A 270 -7.28 9.97 11.27
C ALA A 270 -8.66 9.31 11.41
N CYS A 271 -9.75 10.00 11.08
CA CYS A 271 -11.11 9.44 11.08
C CYS A 271 -11.25 8.30 10.04
N PHE A 272 -10.69 8.49 8.84
CA PHE A 272 -10.68 7.46 7.80
C PHE A 272 -9.95 6.18 8.22
N SER A 273 -8.94 6.28 9.08
CA SER A 273 -8.20 5.11 9.58
C SER A 273 -9.08 4.11 10.31
N ALA A 274 -10.25 4.52 10.82
CA ALA A 274 -11.23 3.61 11.41
C ALA A 274 -11.69 2.53 10.42
N VAL A 275 -11.80 2.85 9.10
CA VAL A 275 -12.11 1.85 8.06
C VAL A 275 -11.09 0.71 8.09
N LEU A 276 -9.81 1.09 8.15
CA LEU A 276 -8.69 0.16 8.04
C LEU A 276 -8.52 -0.67 9.32
N MET A 277 -8.84 -0.11 10.50
CA MET A 277 -8.84 -0.84 11.77
C MET A 277 -9.94 -1.89 11.84
N LEU A 278 -11.07 -1.65 11.17
CA LEU A 278 -12.21 -2.57 11.17
C LEU A 278 -12.09 -3.73 10.19
N PHE A 279 -11.14 -3.70 9.23
CA PHE A 279 -11.00 -4.74 8.19
C PHE A 279 -11.03 -6.18 8.70
N PRO A 280 -10.22 -6.56 9.70
CA PRO A 280 -10.18 -7.96 10.14
C PRO A 280 -11.49 -8.43 10.76
N HIS A 281 -12.27 -7.49 11.30
CA HIS A 281 -13.49 -7.79 12.04
C HIS A 281 -14.70 -8.05 11.14
N TYR A 282 -14.69 -7.60 9.86
CA TYR A 282 -15.77 -7.92 8.93
C TYR A 282 -15.76 -9.40 8.55
N GLN A 283 -14.58 -9.96 8.29
CA GLN A 283 -14.44 -11.38 8.02
C GLN A 283 -14.78 -12.22 9.26
N ALA A 284 -14.31 -11.83 10.44
CA ALA A 284 -14.65 -12.48 11.70
C ALA A 284 -16.16 -12.47 11.97
N PHE A 285 -16.84 -11.32 11.76
CA PHE A 285 -18.30 -11.24 11.86
C PHE A 285 -19.00 -12.23 10.92
N ALA A 286 -18.56 -12.34 9.68
CA ALA A 286 -19.16 -13.27 8.73
C ALA A 286 -18.96 -14.74 9.15
N ARG A 287 -17.79 -15.09 9.65
CA ARG A 287 -17.51 -16.43 10.19
C ARG A 287 -18.40 -16.73 11.40
N ASP A 288 -18.40 -15.85 12.39
CA ASP A 288 -18.98 -16.11 13.70
C ASP A 288 -20.51 -15.98 13.71
N ARG A 289 -21.05 -15.08 12.92
CA ARG A 289 -22.49 -14.76 12.90
C ARG A 289 -23.23 -15.33 11.70
N LEU A 290 -22.55 -15.51 10.57
CA LEU A 290 -23.17 -16.00 9.34
C LEU A 290 -22.70 -17.41 8.95
N GLY A 291 -21.80 -18.03 9.73
CA GLY A 291 -21.29 -19.35 9.43
C GLY A 291 -20.58 -19.43 8.08
N SER A 292 -19.99 -18.31 7.61
CA SER A 292 -19.33 -18.29 6.32
C SER A 292 -18.07 -19.17 6.32
N HIS A 293 -17.90 -19.94 5.24
CA HIS A 293 -16.77 -20.83 5.07
C HIS A 293 -15.68 -20.19 4.21
N ALA A 294 -14.49 -20.79 4.21
CA ALA A 294 -13.34 -20.30 3.43
C ALA A 294 -13.68 -20.14 1.93
N GLY A 295 -14.57 -20.94 1.37
CA GLY A 295 -15.03 -20.81 -0.01
C GLY A 295 -15.73 -19.47 -0.33
N SER A 296 -16.35 -18.82 0.66
CA SER A 296 -16.98 -17.49 0.47
C SER A 296 -15.95 -16.38 0.24
N LEU A 297 -14.71 -16.57 0.71
CA LEU A 297 -13.65 -15.57 0.65
C LEU A 297 -13.28 -15.18 -0.80
N LEU A 298 -13.37 -16.14 -1.73
CA LEU A 298 -13.11 -15.87 -3.15
C LEU A 298 -14.02 -14.77 -3.69
N GLY A 299 -15.33 -14.89 -3.47
CA GLY A 299 -16.29 -13.89 -3.94
C GLY A 299 -16.00 -12.49 -3.38
N TRP A 300 -15.59 -12.41 -2.11
CA TRP A 300 -15.24 -11.15 -1.46
C TRP A 300 -13.97 -10.53 -2.03
N VAL A 301 -12.93 -11.35 -2.26
CA VAL A 301 -11.66 -10.91 -2.88
C VAL A 301 -11.91 -10.39 -4.30
N VAL A 302 -12.69 -11.11 -5.10
CA VAL A 302 -13.04 -10.71 -6.47
C VAL A 302 -13.84 -9.40 -6.45
N THR A 303 -14.87 -9.31 -5.59
CA THR A 303 -15.71 -8.10 -5.46
C THR A 303 -14.88 -6.89 -5.08
N GLN A 304 -14.01 -7.02 -4.07
CA GLN A 304 -13.14 -5.91 -3.63
C GLN A 304 -12.20 -5.44 -4.74
N ASN A 305 -11.56 -6.36 -5.46
CA ASN A 305 -10.64 -6.01 -6.54
C ASN A 305 -11.36 -5.41 -7.75
N ALA A 306 -12.54 -5.95 -8.11
CA ALA A 306 -13.39 -5.39 -9.17
C ALA A 306 -13.84 -3.96 -8.81
N ALA A 307 -14.30 -3.73 -7.57
CA ALA A 307 -14.66 -2.40 -7.09
C ALA A 307 -13.47 -1.42 -7.13
N THR A 308 -12.26 -1.86 -6.75
CA THR A 308 -11.05 -1.04 -6.87
C THR A 308 -10.76 -0.67 -8.32
N GLY A 309 -10.83 -1.63 -9.23
CA GLY A 309 -10.61 -1.41 -10.66
C GLY A 309 -11.61 -0.41 -11.25
N LEU A 310 -12.91 -0.64 -11.05
CA LEU A 310 -13.98 0.22 -11.56
C LEU A 310 -13.91 1.64 -10.97
N ALA A 311 -13.72 1.75 -9.66
CA ALA A 311 -13.63 3.04 -9.01
C ALA A 311 -12.41 3.86 -9.47
N SER A 312 -11.28 3.20 -9.80
CA SER A 312 -10.09 3.90 -10.31
C SER A 312 -10.33 4.55 -11.67
N LEU A 313 -11.17 3.95 -12.53
CA LEU A 313 -11.53 4.49 -13.83
C LEU A 313 -12.40 5.78 -13.73
N VAL A 314 -13.12 5.94 -12.62
CA VAL A 314 -14.00 7.09 -12.38
C VAL A 314 -13.28 8.16 -11.56
N ALA A 315 -12.61 7.77 -10.47
CA ALA A 315 -12.02 8.70 -9.51
C ALA A 315 -10.92 9.58 -10.13
N GLY A 316 -10.09 9.05 -11.02
CA GLY A 316 -9.03 9.80 -11.71
C GLY A 316 -9.60 10.94 -12.55
N PRO A 317 -10.39 10.67 -13.60
CA PRO A 317 -10.98 11.70 -14.47
C PRO A 317 -11.87 12.71 -13.73
N VAL A 318 -12.59 12.29 -12.68
CA VAL A 318 -13.39 13.21 -11.87
C VAL A 318 -12.49 14.13 -11.03
N SER A 319 -11.43 13.60 -10.43
CA SER A 319 -10.44 14.40 -9.70
C SER A 319 -9.78 15.44 -10.60
N ASP A 320 -9.44 15.06 -11.84
CA ASP A 320 -8.80 15.97 -12.79
C ASP A 320 -9.75 17.10 -13.26
N ARG A 321 -11.04 16.81 -13.40
CA ARG A 321 -12.05 17.79 -13.91
C ARG A 321 -12.70 18.63 -12.83
N ARG A 322 -12.96 18.06 -11.66
CA ARG A 322 -13.76 18.69 -10.59
C ARG A 322 -12.99 18.98 -9.31
N GLY A 323 -11.68 18.65 -9.30
CA GLY A 323 -10.82 18.81 -8.13
C GLY A 323 -10.76 17.59 -7.23
N THR A 324 -9.65 17.49 -6.51
CA THR A 324 -9.33 16.34 -5.66
C THR A 324 -10.21 16.30 -4.41
N ARG A 325 -10.64 17.47 -3.89
CA ARG A 325 -11.50 17.57 -2.70
C ARG A 325 -12.80 16.78 -2.86
N ILE A 326 -13.53 17.02 -3.95
CA ILE A 326 -14.86 16.43 -4.12
C ILE A 326 -14.81 14.90 -4.17
N VAL A 327 -13.79 14.35 -4.83
CA VAL A 327 -13.57 12.91 -4.90
C VAL A 327 -13.17 12.34 -3.52
N LEU A 328 -12.32 13.05 -2.76
CA LEU A 328 -11.93 12.66 -1.41
C LEU A 328 -13.15 12.61 -0.48
N VAL A 329 -14.01 13.64 -0.49
CA VAL A 329 -15.27 13.67 0.29
C VAL A 329 -16.14 12.47 -0.01
N TRP A 330 -16.38 12.19 -1.31
CA TRP A 330 -17.20 11.06 -1.73
C TRP A 330 -16.59 9.72 -1.31
N LEU A 331 -15.28 9.53 -1.47
CA LEU A 331 -14.64 8.26 -1.10
C LEU A 331 -14.64 8.03 0.42
N VAL A 332 -14.42 9.08 1.21
CA VAL A 332 -14.53 8.97 2.69
C VAL A 332 -15.97 8.67 3.09
N ALA A 333 -16.94 9.37 2.53
CA ALA A 333 -18.36 9.14 2.82
C ALA A 333 -18.80 7.71 2.44
N LEU A 334 -18.45 7.26 1.24
CA LEU A 334 -18.75 5.89 0.79
C LEU A 334 -18.06 4.82 1.64
N SER A 335 -16.87 5.12 2.18
CA SER A 335 -16.17 4.19 3.09
C SER A 335 -16.93 3.98 4.41
N ALA A 336 -17.72 4.96 4.86
CA ALA A 336 -18.60 4.81 6.03
C ALA A 336 -19.73 3.79 5.80
N LEU A 337 -20.08 3.53 4.52
CA LEU A 337 -21.08 2.51 4.20
C LEU A 337 -20.63 1.10 4.58
N THR A 338 -19.34 0.82 4.62
CA THR A 338 -18.84 -0.53 4.95
C THR A 338 -19.38 -1.03 6.30
N PRO A 339 -19.08 -0.37 7.44
CA PRO A 339 -19.60 -0.82 8.74
C PRO A 339 -21.13 -0.69 8.84
N LEU A 340 -21.75 0.27 8.13
CA LEU A 340 -23.21 0.42 8.12
C LEU A 340 -23.87 -0.75 7.39
N VAL A 341 -23.35 -1.19 6.24
CA VAL A 341 -23.87 -2.34 5.49
C VAL A 341 -23.78 -3.61 6.35
N VAL A 342 -22.63 -3.84 7.02
CA VAL A 342 -22.51 -5.00 7.94
C VAL A 342 -23.54 -4.92 9.06
N THR A 343 -23.70 -3.75 9.67
CA THR A 343 -24.69 -3.54 10.75
C THR A 343 -26.12 -3.77 10.24
N ALA A 344 -26.46 -3.28 9.06
CA ALA A 344 -27.78 -3.50 8.45
C ALA A 344 -28.01 -4.97 8.13
N LEU A 345 -27.03 -5.64 7.50
CA LEU A 345 -27.10 -7.08 7.20
C LEU A 345 -27.26 -7.92 8.47
N SER A 346 -26.64 -7.51 9.58
CA SER A 346 -26.78 -8.19 10.86
C SER A 346 -28.20 -8.17 11.48
N ALA A 347 -29.07 -7.29 10.96
CA ALA A 347 -30.48 -7.20 11.38
C ALA A 347 -31.44 -7.99 10.46
N LEU A 348 -30.95 -8.50 9.32
CA LEU A 348 -31.74 -9.27 8.37
C LEU A 348 -31.78 -10.76 8.71
N PRO A 349 -32.75 -11.52 8.15
CA PRO A 349 -32.76 -12.97 8.25
C PRO A 349 -31.43 -13.57 7.75
N HIS A 350 -30.96 -14.62 8.45
CA HIS A 350 -29.65 -15.25 8.21
C HIS A 350 -29.38 -15.55 6.73
N ALA A 351 -30.30 -16.20 6.04
CA ALA A 351 -30.15 -16.54 4.61
C ALA A 351 -29.95 -15.30 3.72
N THR A 352 -30.64 -14.20 4.02
CA THR A 352 -30.50 -12.94 3.31
C THR A 352 -29.15 -12.29 3.61
N ALA A 353 -28.75 -12.27 4.86
CA ALA A 353 -27.47 -11.73 5.28
C ALA A 353 -26.29 -12.46 4.60
N VAL A 354 -26.30 -13.79 4.61
CA VAL A 354 -25.29 -14.61 3.93
C VAL A 354 -25.23 -14.32 2.42
N ARG A 355 -26.41 -14.27 1.77
CA ARG A 355 -26.50 -14.01 0.32
C ARG A 355 -25.92 -12.68 -0.09
N TRP A 356 -26.11 -11.63 0.71
CA TRP A 356 -25.73 -10.26 0.38
C TRP A 356 -24.44 -9.79 1.04
N PHE A 357 -23.77 -10.59 1.85
CA PHE A 357 -22.58 -10.17 2.59
C PHE A 357 -21.41 -9.70 1.71
N TRP A 358 -21.30 -10.20 0.50
CA TRP A 358 -20.30 -9.75 -0.48
C TRP A 358 -20.36 -8.24 -0.76
N THR A 359 -21.52 -7.60 -0.60
CA THR A 359 -21.70 -6.15 -0.82
C THR A 359 -20.88 -5.28 0.12
N VAL A 360 -20.47 -5.80 1.28
CA VAL A 360 -19.56 -5.14 2.23
C VAL A 360 -18.23 -4.81 1.56
N TYR A 361 -17.79 -5.64 0.62
CA TYR A 361 -16.50 -5.51 -0.05
C TYR A 361 -16.49 -4.53 -1.23
N LEU A 362 -17.65 -4.01 -1.64
CA LEU A 362 -17.73 -2.94 -2.64
C LEU A 362 -17.11 -1.62 -2.12
N PRO A 363 -17.59 -1.03 -1.00
CA PRO A 363 -16.97 0.18 -0.48
C PRO A 363 -15.56 -0.08 0.07
N LEU A 364 -15.24 -1.29 0.55
CA LEU A 364 -13.86 -1.65 0.92
C LEU A 364 -12.88 -1.56 -0.26
N GLY A 365 -13.33 -1.85 -1.48
CA GLY A 365 -12.52 -1.71 -2.68
C GLY A 365 -12.12 -0.26 -3.02
N LEU A 366 -12.75 0.74 -2.40
CA LEU A 366 -12.42 2.16 -2.62
C LEU A 366 -11.18 2.60 -1.84
N ASN A 367 -10.78 1.87 -0.79
CA ASN A 367 -9.74 2.30 0.13
C ASN A 367 -8.36 2.52 -0.51
N PRO A 368 -7.85 1.70 -1.44
CA PRO A 368 -6.58 1.95 -2.10
C PRO A 368 -6.56 3.28 -2.86
N ILE A 369 -7.71 3.68 -3.42
CA ILE A 369 -7.88 4.94 -4.15
C ILE A 369 -7.92 6.10 -3.16
N SER A 370 -8.68 5.96 -2.06
CA SER A 370 -8.76 6.97 -0.99
C SER A 370 -7.38 7.30 -0.44
N LEU A 371 -6.55 6.29 -0.15
CA LEU A 371 -5.18 6.50 0.35
C LEU A 371 -4.30 7.30 -0.64
N LYS A 372 -4.44 7.05 -1.94
CA LYS A 372 -3.73 7.83 -2.96
C LYS A 372 -4.23 9.27 -3.02
N LEU A 373 -5.54 9.47 -2.88
CA LEU A 373 -6.13 10.81 -2.88
C LEU A 373 -5.70 11.64 -1.67
N PHE A 374 -5.56 11.06 -0.49
CA PHE A 374 -4.98 11.75 0.66
C PHE A 374 -3.58 12.29 0.35
N THR A 375 -2.74 11.47 -0.29
CA THR A 375 -1.40 11.90 -0.71
C THR A 375 -1.46 13.01 -1.76
N ASN A 376 -2.30 12.86 -2.79
CA ASN A 376 -2.43 13.86 -3.85
C ASN A 376 -2.95 15.19 -3.30
N TYR A 377 -3.97 15.15 -2.45
CA TYR A 377 -4.53 16.36 -1.86
C TYR A 377 -3.52 17.06 -0.91
N ALA A 378 -2.70 16.29 -0.17
CA ALA A 378 -1.60 16.83 0.62
C ALA A 378 -0.55 17.58 -0.24
N LEU A 379 -0.25 17.03 -1.43
CA LEU A 379 0.63 17.69 -2.40
C LEU A 379 0.03 18.99 -2.95
N GLU A 380 -1.28 18.99 -3.20
CA GLU A 380 -2.00 20.17 -3.70
C GLU A 380 -2.14 21.29 -2.65
N LEU A 381 -2.21 20.95 -1.35
CA LEU A 381 -2.23 21.90 -0.25
C LEU A 381 -0.87 22.53 0.03
N ALA A 382 0.23 21.87 -0.33
CA ALA A 382 1.55 22.34 -0.01
C ALA A 382 1.86 23.65 -0.78
N PRO A 383 2.41 24.70 -0.12
CA PRO A 383 2.70 25.99 -0.75
C PRO A 383 3.69 25.90 -1.92
N GLY A 384 4.53 24.88 -1.95
CA GLY A 384 5.50 24.69 -3.02
C GLY A 384 6.17 23.32 -2.98
N PRO A 385 6.90 22.94 -4.05
CA PRO A 385 7.52 21.61 -4.18
C PRO A 385 8.46 21.23 -3.03
N ALA A 386 9.12 22.21 -2.40
CA ALA A 386 10.00 21.98 -1.25
C ALA A 386 9.24 21.50 0.00
N ASP A 387 7.95 21.83 0.12
CA ASP A 387 7.11 21.43 1.25
C ASP A 387 6.35 20.11 1.02
N HIS A 388 6.29 19.60 -0.23
CA HIS A 388 5.60 18.36 -0.58
C HIS A 388 5.94 17.20 0.36
N PRO A 389 7.22 16.87 0.64
CA PRO A 389 7.55 15.74 1.51
C PRO A 389 7.01 15.91 2.92
N ARG A 390 6.98 17.15 3.43
CA ARG A 390 6.50 17.47 4.77
C ARG A 390 4.98 17.28 4.89
N TYR A 391 4.21 17.81 3.95
CA TYR A 391 2.76 17.68 3.92
C TYR A 391 2.30 16.23 3.80
N VAL A 392 2.90 15.49 2.87
CA VAL A 392 2.63 14.05 2.70
C VAL A 392 2.99 13.26 3.95
N SER A 393 4.11 13.59 4.61
CA SER A 393 4.52 12.92 5.85
C SER A 393 3.57 13.17 7.02
N ILE A 394 3.06 14.40 7.17
CA ILE A 394 2.10 14.76 8.22
C ILE A 394 0.79 13.99 8.02
N VAL A 395 0.25 13.98 6.80
CA VAL A 395 -0.99 13.26 6.48
C VAL A 395 -0.79 11.74 6.60
N GLY A 396 0.36 11.23 6.17
CA GLY A 396 0.73 9.82 6.34
C GLY A 396 0.80 9.41 7.82
N ALA A 397 1.36 10.26 8.69
CA ALA A 397 1.39 10.04 10.13
C ALA A 397 -0.03 10.10 10.73
N ALA A 398 -0.88 11.02 10.30
CA ALA A 398 -2.27 11.10 10.73
C ALA A 398 -3.08 9.85 10.33
N LEU A 399 -2.81 9.27 9.15
CA LEU A 399 -3.35 7.98 8.74
C LEU A 399 -2.83 6.82 9.60
N ALA A 400 -1.57 6.88 10.05
CA ALA A 400 -0.92 5.77 10.75
C ALA A 400 -1.15 5.78 12.27
N ALA A 401 -1.22 6.96 12.89
CA ALA A 401 -1.30 7.08 14.34
C ALA A 401 -2.47 6.33 14.99
N PRO A 402 -3.71 6.36 14.43
CA PRO A 402 -4.83 5.65 15.05
C PRO A 402 -4.67 4.13 15.09
N PHE A 403 -3.81 3.53 14.25
CA PHE A 403 -3.61 2.08 14.23
C PHE A 403 -3.07 1.51 15.54
N VAL A 404 -2.38 2.32 16.35
CA VAL A 404 -1.97 1.93 17.71
C VAL A 404 -3.17 1.48 18.56
N LEU A 405 -4.36 2.03 18.28
CA LEU A 405 -5.61 1.67 18.95
C LEU A 405 -6.28 0.41 18.37
N SER A 406 -5.83 -0.11 17.24
CA SER A 406 -6.49 -1.24 16.56
C SER A 406 -6.61 -2.51 17.42
N PRO A 407 -5.62 -2.92 18.25
CA PRO A 407 -5.79 -4.04 19.16
C PRO A 407 -6.88 -3.79 20.22
N LEU A 408 -7.05 -2.53 20.68
CA LEU A 408 -8.11 -2.15 21.60
C LEU A 408 -9.49 -2.19 20.94
N VAL A 409 -9.57 -1.84 19.66
CA VAL A 409 -10.80 -2.03 18.85
C VAL A 409 -11.16 -3.50 18.76
N GLY A 410 -10.17 -4.39 18.55
CA GLY A 410 -10.38 -5.82 18.56
C GLY A 410 -10.86 -6.35 19.92
N MET A 411 -10.22 -5.88 21.00
CA MET A 411 -10.65 -6.21 22.35
C MET A 411 -12.09 -5.71 22.63
N ALA A 412 -12.44 -4.52 22.16
CA ALA A 412 -13.81 -4.01 22.27
C ALA A 412 -14.80 -4.91 21.52
N VAL A 413 -14.45 -5.45 20.35
CA VAL A 413 -15.29 -6.44 19.65
C VAL A 413 -15.51 -7.67 20.51
N ASP A 414 -14.47 -8.19 21.17
CA ASP A 414 -14.60 -9.36 22.06
C ASP A 414 -15.47 -9.06 23.30
N LEU A 415 -15.42 -7.84 23.86
CA LEU A 415 -16.12 -7.48 25.09
C LEU A 415 -17.58 -7.04 24.87
N ILE A 416 -17.84 -6.19 23.88
CA ILE A 416 -19.16 -5.56 23.65
C ILE A 416 -19.82 -5.98 22.34
N GLY A 417 -19.12 -6.83 21.53
CA GLY A 417 -19.60 -7.37 20.27
C GLY A 417 -19.36 -6.44 19.07
N PHE A 418 -19.66 -6.97 17.89
CA PHE A 418 -19.36 -6.31 16.61
C PHE A 418 -20.20 -5.04 16.35
N ARG A 419 -21.50 -5.07 16.66
CA ARG A 419 -22.43 -3.98 16.30
C ARG A 419 -22.04 -2.61 16.89
N PRO A 420 -21.82 -2.45 18.21
CA PRO A 420 -21.43 -1.18 18.78
C PRO A 420 -20.14 -0.62 18.18
N VAL A 421 -19.16 -1.51 17.94
CA VAL A 421 -17.86 -1.13 17.36
C VAL A 421 -18.01 -0.68 15.91
N PHE A 422 -18.84 -1.37 15.11
CA PHE A 422 -19.10 -0.96 13.72
C PHE A 422 -19.86 0.37 13.64
N VAL A 423 -20.84 0.59 14.51
CA VAL A 423 -21.57 1.88 14.57
C VAL A 423 -20.63 3.01 14.97
N ALA A 424 -19.77 2.81 15.98
CA ALA A 424 -18.79 3.81 16.40
C ALA A 424 -17.78 4.11 15.26
N GLY A 425 -17.29 3.08 14.57
CA GLY A 425 -16.42 3.24 13.40
C GLY A 425 -17.12 3.98 12.26
N ALA A 426 -18.38 3.65 11.95
CA ALA A 426 -19.16 4.36 10.95
C ALA A 426 -19.32 5.85 11.30
N ALA A 427 -19.62 6.16 12.55
CA ALA A 427 -19.75 7.54 13.04
C ALA A 427 -18.42 8.31 12.91
N ALA A 428 -17.29 7.69 13.26
CA ALA A 428 -15.97 8.30 13.10
C ALA A 428 -15.66 8.63 11.63
N ILE A 429 -15.91 7.67 10.71
CA ILE A 429 -15.68 7.87 9.28
C ILE A 429 -16.61 8.93 8.70
N ALA A 430 -17.90 8.90 9.06
CA ALA A 430 -18.89 9.89 8.64
C ALA A 430 -18.52 11.30 9.16
N GLY A 431 -18.06 11.41 10.41
CA GLY A 431 -17.50 12.65 10.96
C GLY A 431 -16.34 13.16 10.13
N GLY A 432 -15.44 12.27 9.71
CA GLY A 432 -14.37 12.58 8.76
C GLY A 432 -14.89 13.13 7.44
N ALA A 433 -15.94 12.54 6.86
CA ALA A 433 -16.56 13.03 5.62
C ALA A 433 -17.17 14.45 5.78
N VAL A 434 -17.81 14.73 6.91
CA VAL A 434 -18.33 16.08 7.22
C VAL A 434 -17.19 17.10 7.32
N ILE A 435 -16.10 16.77 8.00
CA ILE A 435 -14.91 17.63 8.06
C ILE A 435 -14.30 17.83 6.68
N ALA A 436 -14.24 16.77 5.85
CA ALA A 436 -13.71 16.82 4.49
C ALA A 436 -14.50 17.77 3.59
N ALA A 437 -15.83 17.88 3.79
CA ALA A 437 -16.66 18.82 3.04
C ALA A 437 -16.28 20.30 3.28
N GLY A 438 -15.68 20.61 4.44
CA GLY A 438 -15.15 21.94 4.76
C GLY A 438 -13.70 22.21 4.33
N LEU A 439 -13.05 21.30 3.61
CA LEU A 439 -11.70 21.50 3.07
C LEU A 439 -11.73 22.52 1.91
N PRO A 440 -10.68 23.32 1.68
CA PRO A 440 -10.58 24.19 0.50
C PRO A 440 -10.41 23.37 -0.79
N GLU A 441 -10.68 23.97 -1.95
CA GLU A 441 -10.33 23.36 -3.24
C GLU A 441 -9.07 24.06 -3.78
N PRO A 442 -7.89 23.42 -3.68
CA PRO A 442 -6.62 24.10 -3.99
C PRO A 442 -6.44 24.49 -5.46
N ARG A 443 -7.17 23.79 -6.38
CA ARG A 443 -7.04 24.02 -7.83
C ARG A 443 -7.86 25.20 -8.35
N HIS A 444 -8.78 25.74 -7.56
CA HIS A 444 -9.73 26.77 -7.96
C HIS A 444 -9.70 28.00 -7.03
N GLY A 445 -8.66 28.10 -6.21
CA GLY A 445 -8.46 29.20 -5.27
C GLY A 445 -7.41 30.20 -5.72
#